data_f61a7b5b9720143d1b28e92725af7d7c
#
_entry.id   f61a7b5b9720143d1b28e92725af7d7c
#
_cell.length_a   1.000
_cell.length_b   1.000
_cell.length_c   1.000
_cell.angle_alpha   90.00
_cell.angle_beta   90.00
_cell.angle_gamma   90.00
#
_symmetry.space_group_name_H-M   'P 1'
#
loop_
_entity.id
_entity.type
_entity.pdbx_description
1 polymer ?
#
loop_
_entity_poly.entity_id
_entity_poly.type
_entity_poly.pdbx_seq_one_letter_code
_entity_poly.pdbx_strand_id
1 'polypeptide(L)'
;MIYLDSAATTFQKPAAVQRAVVQAMRTMSSPGRGGYTAAQQADELLFRCRSAAAELFSVPSSEQVVFTMNATHGLNIAIKSLVRPCGRVVVSGYEHNAVTRPLHALGAEVIVAAAPLFSPQETVEAFERALAHEPDAVICTHVSNVFGAILPIERIAQLCRGASVPLIIDASQSAGSLPIDFSALAPAFLAMPGHKGLYGPQGTGVLLCGAG
;
A
#
# COMPACT_ATOMS: atom_id res chain seq x y z
N MET A 1 -6.11 -12.90 -27.51
CA MET A 1 -5.33 -13.46 -26.35
C MET A 1 -6.17 -13.29 -25.09
N ILE A 2 -6.30 -14.36 -24.31
CA ILE A 2 -6.91 -14.31 -22.97
C ILE A 2 -5.78 -14.08 -21.98
N TYR A 3 -5.89 -13.01 -21.15
CA TYR A 3 -4.89 -12.66 -20.12
C TYR A 3 -5.49 -12.83 -18.74
N LEU A 4 -4.93 -13.71 -17.91
CA LEU A 4 -5.42 -14.08 -16.58
C LEU A 4 -4.40 -13.82 -15.46
N ASP A 5 -3.35 -13.04 -15.75
CA ASP A 5 -2.26 -12.75 -14.79
C ASP A 5 -2.25 -11.28 -14.31
N SER A 6 -3.42 -10.71 -14.07
CA SER A 6 -3.54 -9.33 -13.56
C SER A 6 -2.97 -9.16 -12.14
N ALA A 7 -2.82 -10.26 -11.39
CA ALA A 7 -2.15 -10.25 -10.09
C ALA A 7 -0.66 -9.87 -10.20
N ALA A 8 0.01 -10.21 -11.32
CA ALA A 8 1.36 -9.76 -11.60
C ALA A 8 1.40 -8.30 -12.05
N THR A 9 0.61 -7.96 -13.09
CA THR A 9 0.45 -6.60 -13.62
C THR A 9 -0.77 -6.55 -14.54
N THR A 10 -1.39 -5.39 -14.73
CA THR A 10 -2.39 -5.24 -15.78
C THR A 10 -1.73 -5.18 -17.15
N PHE A 11 -2.17 -6.02 -18.09
CA PHE A 11 -1.58 -6.09 -19.44
C PHE A 11 -1.99 -4.91 -20.31
N GLN A 12 -3.31 -4.69 -20.46
CA GLN A 12 -3.85 -3.59 -21.25
C GLN A 12 -4.03 -2.35 -20.39
N LYS A 13 -3.30 -1.28 -20.73
CA LYS A 13 -3.49 0.03 -20.10
C LYS A 13 -4.51 0.83 -20.89
N PRO A 14 -5.42 1.58 -20.25
CA PRO A 14 -6.32 2.50 -20.94
C PRO A 14 -5.57 3.45 -21.87
N ALA A 15 -6.13 3.74 -23.03
CA ALA A 15 -5.49 4.64 -24.01
C ALA A 15 -5.21 6.03 -23.43
N ALA A 16 -6.00 6.48 -22.45
CA ALA A 16 -5.77 7.74 -21.75
C ALA A 16 -4.43 7.72 -20.96
N VAL A 17 -4.09 6.61 -20.31
CA VAL A 17 -2.83 6.44 -19.58
C VAL A 17 -1.65 6.52 -20.55
N GLN A 18 -1.73 5.82 -21.69
CA GLN A 18 -0.67 5.83 -22.70
C GLN A 18 -0.45 7.25 -23.25
N ARG A 19 -1.53 7.97 -23.60
CA ARG A 19 -1.44 9.35 -24.05
C ARG A 19 -0.83 10.28 -23.01
N ALA A 20 -1.24 10.17 -21.74
CA ALA A 20 -0.73 11.00 -20.67
C ALA A 20 0.78 10.83 -20.46
N VAL A 21 1.28 9.57 -20.49
CA VAL A 21 2.72 9.29 -20.38
C VAL A 21 3.50 9.90 -21.54
N VAL A 22 3.03 9.70 -22.78
CA VAL A 22 3.69 10.29 -23.97
C VAL A 22 3.68 11.80 -23.92
N GLN A 23 2.57 12.41 -23.51
CA GLN A 23 2.46 13.86 -23.38
C GLN A 23 3.44 14.40 -22.33
N ALA A 24 3.49 13.78 -21.13
CA ALA A 24 4.42 14.20 -20.09
C ALA A 24 5.87 14.16 -20.56
N MET A 25 6.29 13.07 -21.24
CA MET A 25 7.66 12.97 -21.79
C MET A 25 7.98 14.06 -22.85
N ARG A 26 6.98 14.57 -23.56
CA ARG A 26 7.17 15.58 -24.61
C ARG A 26 7.15 17.01 -24.10
N THR A 27 6.43 17.30 -23.00
CA THR A 27 6.08 18.67 -22.63
C THR A 27 6.52 19.07 -21.23
N MET A 28 6.93 18.11 -20.38
CA MET A 28 7.26 18.36 -18.99
C MET A 28 8.75 18.18 -18.72
N SER A 29 9.22 18.89 -17.70
CA SER A 29 10.59 18.78 -17.21
C SER A 29 10.59 18.42 -15.72
N SER A 30 11.65 18.80 -14.99
CA SER A 30 11.80 18.48 -13.57
C SER A 30 10.88 19.33 -12.70
N PRO A 31 9.97 18.73 -11.92
CA PRO A 31 9.14 19.47 -10.98
C PRO A 31 9.97 20.08 -9.84
N GLY A 32 9.49 21.20 -9.27
CA GLY A 32 10.09 21.84 -8.09
C GLY A 32 11.42 22.55 -8.33
N ARG A 33 11.90 22.66 -9.58
CA ARG A 33 13.24 23.19 -9.88
C ARG A 33 13.29 24.35 -10.86
N GLY A 34 12.17 24.90 -11.28
CA GLY A 34 12.19 26.00 -12.22
C GLY A 34 10.86 26.71 -12.34
N GLY A 35 10.91 28.01 -12.65
CA GLY A 35 9.74 28.88 -12.91
C GLY A 35 9.24 28.87 -14.34
N TYR A 36 9.83 28.03 -15.23
CA TYR A 36 9.44 27.96 -16.63
C TYR A 36 8.28 26.96 -16.83
N THR A 37 7.53 27.16 -17.90
CA THR A 37 6.26 26.47 -18.17
C THR A 37 6.33 24.96 -18.03
N ALA A 38 7.37 24.31 -18.57
CA ALA A 38 7.48 22.85 -18.52
C ALA A 38 7.68 22.29 -17.09
N ALA A 39 8.35 23.05 -16.20
CA ALA A 39 8.50 22.69 -14.79
C ALA A 39 7.18 22.90 -14.03
N GLN A 40 6.50 24.04 -14.27
CA GLN A 40 5.19 24.33 -13.65
C GLN A 40 4.13 23.29 -14.05
N GLN A 41 4.12 22.85 -15.31
CA GLN A 41 3.23 21.78 -15.77
C GLN A 41 3.51 20.45 -15.06
N ALA A 42 4.77 20.14 -14.79
CA ALA A 42 5.14 18.94 -14.03
C ALA A 42 4.69 19.03 -12.56
N ASP A 43 4.84 20.19 -11.92
CA ASP A 43 4.37 20.44 -10.56
C ASP A 43 2.85 20.28 -10.46
N GLU A 44 2.12 20.90 -11.38
CA GLU A 44 0.66 20.81 -11.44
C GLU A 44 0.19 19.37 -11.64
N LEU A 45 0.87 18.60 -12.51
CA LEU A 45 0.54 17.19 -12.73
C LEU A 45 0.73 16.36 -11.46
N LEU A 46 1.85 16.55 -10.73
CA LEU A 46 2.11 15.85 -9.48
C LEU A 46 1.05 16.19 -8.42
N PHE A 47 0.72 17.48 -8.28
CA PHE A 47 -0.31 17.92 -7.35
C PHE A 47 -1.67 17.29 -7.66
N ARG A 48 -2.11 17.36 -8.92
CA ARG A 48 -3.36 16.73 -9.37
C ARG A 48 -3.38 15.22 -9.16
N CYS A 49 -2.26 14.54 -9.39
CA CYS A 49 -2.17 13.11 -9.18
C CYS A 49 -2.27 12.74 -7.68
N ARG A 50 -1.63 13.51 -6.79
CA ARG A 50 -1.78 13.36 -5.33
C ARG A 50 -3.23 13.60 -4.89
N SER A 51 -3.86 14.66 -5.39
CA SER A 51 -5.25 15.00 -5.06
C SER A 51 -6.21 13.91 -5.53
N ALA A 52 -6.03 13.39 -6.75
CA ALA A 52 -6.84 12.28 -7.26
C ALA A 52 -6.67 10.99 -6.45
N ALA A 53 -5.45 10.68 -6.01
CA ALA A 53 -5.20 9.53 -5.13
C ALA A 53 -5.82 9.75 -3.73
N ALA A 54 -5.71 10.97 -3.18
CA ALA A 54 -6.34 11.31 -1.91
C ALA A 54 -7.87 11.17 -1.98
N GLU A 55 -8.49 11.65 -3.05
CA GLU A 55 -9.93 11.49 -3.28
C GLU A 55 -10.32 10.02 -3.43
N LEU A 56 -9.61 9.25 -4.26
CA LEU A 56 -9.90 7.84 -4.54
C LEU A 56 -9.87 6.96 -3.28
N PHE A 57 -8.99 7.26 -2.35
CA PHE A 57 -8.77 6.47 -1.14
C PHE A 57 -9.27 7.15 0.16
N SER A 58 -10.02 8.25 0.05
CA SER A 58 -10.53 9.01 1.22
C SER A 58 -9.41 9.46 2.16
N VAL A 59 -8.28 9.92 1.60
CA VAL A 59 -7.16 10.45 2.38
C VAL A 59 -7.43 11.93 2.70
N PRO A 60 -7.29 12.39 3.96
CA PRO A 60 -7.66 13.76 4.35
C PRO A 60 -6.88 14.86 3.65
N SER A 61 -5.61 14.61 3.30
CA SER A 61 -4.75 15.58 2.63
C SER A 61 -3.92 14.92 1.53
N SER A 62 -3.76 15.61 0.40
CA SER A 62 -2.85 15.19 -0.67
C SER A 62 -1.37 15.17 -0.23
N GLU A 63 -1.01 15.84 0.86
CA GLU A 63 0.33 15.79 1.46
C GLU A 63 0.66 14.43 2.06
N GLN A 64 -0.35 13.65 2.43
CA GLN A 64 -0.22 12.29 2.93
C GLN A 64 0.00 11.25 1.80
N VAL A 65 -0.02 11.69 0.55
CA VAL A 65 0.21 10.84 -0.62
C VAL A 65 1.66 10.97 -1.09
N VAL A 66 2.43 9.91 -0.96
CA VAL A 66 3.85 9.85 -1.33
C VAL A 66 4.02 8.92 -2.53
N PHE A 67 4.66 9.40 -3.59
CA PHE A 67 5.00 8.55 -4.73
C PHE A 67 6.24 7.70 -4.44
N THR A 68 6.15 6.43 -4.83
CA THR A 68 7.23 5.45 -4.72
C THR A 68 7.47 4.78 -6.06
N MET A 69 8.56 4.04 -6.20
CA MET A 69 8.86 3.31 -7.44
C MET A 69 7.98 2.06 -7.61
N ASN A 70 7.44 1.52 -6.53
CA ASN A 70 6.55 0.37 -6.49
C ASN A 70 6.06 0.14 -5.05
N ALA A 71 5.16 -0.83 -4.84
CA ALA A 71 4.70 -1.19 -3.50
C ALA A 71 5.84 -1.67 -2.59
N THR A 72 6.82 -2.42 -3.12
CA THR A 72 7.97 -2.91 -2.35
C THR A 72 8.77 -1.75 -1.75
N HIS A 73 8.99 -0.67 -2.50
CA HIS A 73 9.64 0.53 -1.98
C HIS A 73 8.81 1.18 -0.87
N GLY A 74 7.49 1.36 -1.07
CA GLY A 74 6.59 1.91 -0.06
C GLY A 74 6.55 1.06 1.23
N LEU A 75 6.42 -0.26 1.09
CA LEU A 75 6.44 -1.19 2.23
C LEU A 75 7.77 -1.17 2.98
N ASN A 76 8.92 -1.09 2.27
CA ASN A 76 10.22 -0.94 2.93
C ASN A 76 10.34 0.36 3.73
N ILE A 77 9.81 1.47 3.21
CA ILE A 77 9.76 2.74 3.96
C ILE A 77 8.90 2.56 5.20
N ALA A 78 7.67 2.08 5.06
CA ALA A 78 6.72 1.91 6.16
C ALA A 78 7.28 0.98 7.26
N ILE A 79 7.79 -0.19 6.89
CA ILE A 79 8.33 -1.18 7.83
C ILE A 79 9.52 -0.60 8.60
N LYS A 80 10.49 -0.02 7.88
CA LYS A 80 11.69 0.53 8.52
C LYS A 80 11.45 1.81 9.33
N SER A 81 10.31 2.47 9.14
CA SER A 81 9.89 3.62 9.95
C SER A 81 9.31 3.22 11.30
N LEU A 82 8.66 2.04 11.38
CA LEU A 82 7.93 1.60 12.57
C LEU A 82 8.60 0.48 13.33
N VAL A 83 9.27 -0.44 12.62
CA VAL A 83 9.85 -1.65 13.21
C VAL A 83 11.31 -1.43 13.56
N ARG A 84 11.64 -1.56 14.82
CA ARG A 84 13.02 -1.48 15.32
C ARG A 84 13.81 -2.73 14.91
N PRO A 85 15.15 -2.65 14.79
CA PRO A 85 15.97 -3.86 14.69
C PRO A 85 15.66 -4.84 15.83
N CYS A 86 15.46 -6.11 15.51
CA CYS A 86 15.02 -7.16 16.44
C CYS A 86 13.66 -6.90 17.11
N GLY A 87 12.85 -5.97 16.58
CA GLY A 87 11.51 -5.68 17.10
C GLY A 87 10.53 -6.79 16.76
N ARG A 88 9.37 -6.74 17.40
CA ARG A 88 8.31 -7.76 17.22
C ARG A 88 7.23 -7.26 16.26
N VAL A 89 6.78 -8.11 15.35
CA VAL A 89 5.79 -7.76 14.32
C VAL A 89 4.75 -8.87 14.18
N VAL A 90 3.49 -8.51 14.05
CA VAL A 90 2.42 -9.44 13.69
C VAL A 90 2.15 -9.33 12.19
N VAL A 91 2.02 -10.48 11.52
CA VAL A 91 1.68 -10.60 10.09
C VAL A 91 0.53 -11.59 9.86
N SER A 92 -0.17 -11.49 8.73
CA SER A 92 -1.29 -12.39 8.40
C SER A 92 -0.86 -13.80 7.96
N GLY A 93 0.39 -13.99 7.57
CA GLY A 93 0.86 -15.22 6.94
C GLY A 93 0.62 -15.29 5.43
N TYR A 94 -0.04 -14.31 4.84
CA TYR A 94 -0.26 -14.19 3.38
C TYR A 94 0.65 -13.14 2.74
N GLU A 95 1.67 -12.69 3.45
CA GLU A 95 2.49 -11.56 3.05
C GLU A 95 3.38 -11.87 1.83
N HIS A 96 3.45 -10.91 0.94
CA HIS A 96 4.39 -10.95 -0.17
C HIS A 96 5.85 -10.77 0.32
N ASN A 97 6.83 -11.22 -0.48
CA ASN A 97 8.27 -11.03 -0.21
C ASN A 97 8.67 -9.57 0.05
N ALA A 98 7.89 -8.61 -0.42
CA ALA A 98 8.08 -7.18 -0.13
C ALA A 98 7.94 -6.84 1.36
N VAL A 99 7.26 -7.68 2.14
CA VAL A 99 7.11 -7.58 3.60
C VAL A 99 8.11 -8.50 4.31
N THR A 100 8.17 -9.77 3.93
CA THR A 100 8.95 -10.77 4.67
C THR A 100 10.47 -10.52 4.61
N ARG A 101 10.98 -10.07 3.46
CA ARG A 101 12.43 -9.79 3.30
C ARG A 101 12.94 -8.62 4.16
N PRO A 102 12.30 -7.44 4.19
CA PRO A 102 12.75 -6.38 5.10
C PRO A 102 12.61 -6.76 6.57
N LEU A 103 11.59 -7.52 6.99
CA LEU A 103 11.48 -8.03 8.35
C LEU A 103 12.63 -8.97 8.71
N HIS A 104 12.96 -9.90 7.82
CA HIS A 104 14.12 -10.77 7.99
C HIS A 104 15.42 -9.97 8.10
N ALA A 105 15.61 -8.96 7.23
CA ALA A 105 16.80 -8.11 7.26
C ALA A 105 16.94 -7.27 8.54
N LEU A 106 15.80 -6.94 9.20
CA LEU A 106 15.80 -6.28 10.51
C LEU A 106 16.02 -7.25 11.67
N GLY A 107 16.04 -8.56 11.43
CA GLY A 107 16.06 -9.59 12.48
C GLY A 107 14.79 -9.59 13.32
N ALA A 108 13.67 -9.13 12.76
CA ALA A 108 12.42 -9.00 13.50
C ALA A 108 11.87 -10.36 13.96
N GLU A 109 11.34 -10.40 15.18
CA GLU A 109 10.52 -11.51 15.68
C GLU A 109 9.15 -11.44 15.01
N VAL A 110 8.86 -12.40 14.12
CA VAL A 110 7.61 -12.42 13.34
C VAL A 110 6.62 -13.37 13.98
N ILE A 111 5.48 -12.83 14.43
CA ILE A 111 4.33 -13.58 14.92
C ILE A 111 3.32 -13.67 13.78
N VAL A 112 2.98 -14.89 13.39
CA VAL A 112 2.00 -15.13 12.34
C VAL A 112 0.61 -15.30 12.96
N ALA A 113 -0.33 -14.41 12.64
CA ALA A 113 -1.74 -14.53 12.97
C ALA A 113 -2.39 -15.57 12.02
N ALA A 114 -2.05 -16.84 12.21
CA ALA A 114 -2.48 -17.92 11.35
C ALA A 114 -3.95 -18.27 11.57
N ALA A 115 -4.70 -18.37 10.45
CA ALA A 115 -6.08 -18.82 10.43
C ALA A 115 -6.33 -19.68 9.18
N PRO A 116 -7.38 -20.51 9.16
CA PRO A 116 -7.78 -21.23 7.96
C PRO A 116 -8.09 -20.27 6.81
N LEU A 117 -7.81 -20.74 5.58
CA LEU A 117 -8.07 -19.96 4.38
C LEU A 117 -9.58 -19.63 4.26
N PHE A 118 -9.91 -18.42 3.87
CA PHE A 118 -11.29 -17.91 3.73
C PHE A 118 -12.14 -17.95 5.03
N SER A 119 -11.48 -17.86 6.20
CA SER A 119 -12.13 -17.81 7.52
C SER A 119 -11.94 -16.43 8.16
N PRO A 120 -12.74 -15.40 7.78
CA PRO A 120 -12.54 -14.02 8.26
C PRO A 120 -12.65 -13.90 9.78
N GLN A 121 -13.57 -14.64 10.40
CA GLN A 121 -13.76 -14.60 11.85
C GLN A 121 -12.53 -15.15 12.58
N GLU A 122 -12.03 -16.32 12.19
CA GLU A 122 -10.84 -16.92 12.80
C GLU A 122 -9.58 -16.09 12.54
N THR A 123 -9.52 -15.40 11.37
CA THR A 123 -8.46 -14.44 11.07
C THR A 123 -8.44 -13.30 12.11
N VAL A 124 -9.59 -12.69 12.39
CA VAL A 124 -9.68 -11.62 13.39
C VAL A 124 -9.27 -12.11 14.78
N GLU A 125 -9.76 -13.28 15.20
CA GLU A 125 -9.39 -13.87 16.49
C GLU A 125 -7.89 -14.19 16.58
N ALA A 126 -7.26 -14.60 15.46
CA ALA A 126 -5.82 -14.83 15.42
C ALA A 126 -5.03 -13.52 15.59
N PHE A 127 -5.46 -12.41 14.97
CA PHE A 127 -4.85 -11.11 15.18
C PHE A 127 -5.06 -10.60 16.61
N GLU A 128 -6.24 -10.79 17.20
CA GLU A 128 -6.52 -10.40 18.58
C GLU A 128 -5.58 -11.13 19.57
N ARG A 129 -5.40 -12.46 19.41
CA ARG A 129 -4.43 -13.21 20.20
C ARG A 129 -2.99 -12.74 19.99
N ALA A 130 -2.62 -12.44 18.74
CA ALA A 130 -1.27 -12.02 18.40
C ALA A 130 -0.92 -10.62 18.94
N LEU A 131 -1.89 -9.72 19.03
CA LEU A 131 -1.71 -8.38 19.61
C LEU A 131 -1.36 -8.40 21.10
N ALA A 132 -1.72 -9.46 21.85
CA ALA A 132 -1.33 -9.63 23.24
C ALA A 132 0.20 -9.74 23.46
N HIS A 133 0.97 -9.94 22.39
CA HIS A 133 2.44 -9.95 22.44
C HIS A 133 3.07 -8.55 22.31
N GLU A 134 2.29 -7.47 22.31
CA GLU A 134 2.76 -6.07 22.24
C GLU A 134 3.74 -5.81 21.08
N PRO A 135 3.32 -6.05 19.82
CA PRO A 135 4.20 -5.85 18.66
C PRO A 135 4.47 -4.37 18.39
N ASP A 136 5.62 -4.06 17.77
CA ASP A 136 5.95 -2.72 17.25
C ASP A 136 4.99 -2.28 16.14
N ALA A 137 4.51 -3.25 15.33
CA ALA A 137 3.54 -3.00 14.26
C ALA A 137 2.78 -4.28 13.87
N VAL A 138 1.63 -4.09 13.26
CA VAL A 138 0.90 -5.12 12.50
C VAL A 138 1.08 -4.82 11.02
N ILE A 139 1.36 -5.86 10.22
CA ILE A 139 1.40 -5.77 8.76
C ILE A 139 0.41 -6.78 8.19
N CYS A 140 -0.50 -6.32 7.35
CA CYS A 140 -1.55 -7.16 6.79
C CYS A 140 -1.73 -6.89 5.31
N THR A 141 -1.61 -7.94 4.48
CA THR A 141 -2.06 -7.84 3.09
C THR A 141 -3.59 -7.79 3.05
N HIS A 142 -4.15 -6.90 2.22
CA HIS A 142 -5.61 -6.81 2.08
C HIS A 142 -6.17 -7.97 1.25
N VAL A 143 -5.47 -8.32 0.17
CA VAL A 143 -5.85 -9.44 -0.71
C VAL A 143 -4.62 -10.27 -1.04
N SER A 144 -4.68 -11.56 -0.78
CA SER A 144 -3.59 -12.48 -1.14
C SER A 144 -3.40 -12.58 -2.65
N ASN A 145 -2.18 -12.35 -3.12
CA ASN A 145 -1.84 -12.50 -4.52
C ASN A 145 -1.81 -13.97 -5.00
N VAL A 146 -1.80 -14.93 -4.09
CA VAL A 146 -1.76 -16.37 -4.38
C VAL A 146 -3.15 -16.96 -4.38
N PHE A 147 -3.93 -16.67 -3.33
CA PHE A 147 -5.23 -17.31 -3.10
C PHE A 147 -6.42 -16.42 -3.47
N GLY A 148 -6.23 -15.12 -3.68
CA GLY A 148 -7.33 -14.17 -3.85
C GLY A 148 -8.18 -13.99 -2.58
N ALA A 149 -7.74 -14.49 -1.43
CA ALA A 149 -8.43 -14.33 -0.16
C ALA A 149 -8.41 -12.84 0.24
N ILE A 150 -9.58 -12.30 0.57
CA ILE A 150 -9.75 -10.93 1.08
C ILE A 150 -9.71 -11.01 2.61
N LEU A 151 -8.76 -10.32 3.22
CA LEU A 151 -8.63 -10.27 4.67
C LEU A 151 -9.52 -9.16 5.25
N PRO A 152 -10.09 -9.35 6.45
CA PRO A 152 -11.03 -8.43 7.10
C PRO A 152 -10.31 -7.22 7.71
N ILE A 153 -9.69 -6.38 6.85
CA ILE A 153 -8.81 -5.28 7.27
C ILE A 153 -9.52 -4.24 8.15
N GLU A 154 -10.83 -4.03 7.97
CA GLU A 154 -11.61 -3.10 8.80
C GLU A 154 -11.63 -3.56 10.27
N ARG A 155 -11.85 -4.84 10.51
CA ARG A 155 -11.84 -5.41 11.86
C ARG A 155 -10.44 -5.47 12.45
N ILE A 156 -9.43 -5.82 11.63
CA ILE A 156 -8.02 -5.81 12.04
C ILE A 156 -7.59 -4.38 12.41
N ALA A 157 -7.97 -3.38 11.63
CA ALA A 157 -7.71 -1.98 11.93
C ALA A 157 -8.35 -1.52 13.25
N GLN A 158 -9.57 -1.99 13.56
CA GLN A 158 -10.22 -1.72 14.85
C GLN A 158 -9.44 -2.33 16.02
N LEU A 159 -8.98 -3.57 15.91
CA LEU A 159 -8.16 -4.22 16.92
C LEU A 159 -6.83 -3.47 17.13
N CYS A 160 -6.14 -3.10 16.07
CA CYS A 160 -4.89 -2.35 16.12
C CYS A 160 -5.07 -0.99 16.82
N ARG A 161 -6.14 -0.26 16.50
CA ARG A 161 -6.47 1.00 17.19
C ARG A 161 -6.75 0.78 18.68
N GLY A 162 -7.53 -0.24 19.02
CA GLY A 162 -7.82 -0.59 20.42
C GLY A 162 -6.57 -0.94 21.22
N ALA A 163 -5.59 -1.55 20.59
CA ALA A 163 -4.30 -1.89 21.19
C ALA A 163 -3.24 -0.79 21.08
N SER A 164 -3.54 0.33 20.41
CA SER A 164 -2.58 1.40 20.09
C SER A 164 -1.34 0.89 19.31
N VAL A 165 -1.51 -0.10 18.45
CA VAL A 165 -0.46 -0.68 17.61
C VAL A 165 -0.62 -0.16 16.18
N PRO A 166 0.42 0.39 15.55
CA PRO A 166 0.35 0.88 14.18
C PRO A 166 0.12 -0.25 13.17
N LEU A 167 -0.76 0.01 12.19
CA LEU A 167 -1.09 -0.92 11.11
C LEU A 167 -0.48 -0.48 9.79
N ILE A 168 0.21 -1.40 9.10
CA ILE A 168 0.65 -1.26 7.71
C ILE A 168 -0.22 -2.17 6.85
N ILE A 169 -0.82 -1.62 5.79
CA ILE A 169 -1.64 -2.38 4.85
C ILE A 169 -0.91 -2.50 3.51
N ASP A 170 -0.72 -3.74 3.04
CA ASP A 170 -0.35 -4.00 1.64
C ASP A 170 -1.61 -4.10 0.79
N ALA A 171 -1.91 -3.04 0.05
CA ALA A 171 -3.05 -2.96 -0.86
C ALA A 171 -2.69 -3.29 -2.32
N SER A 172 -1.61 -4.03 -2.54
CA SER A 172 -1.09 -4.32 -3.90
C SER A 172 -2.07 -5.01 -4.82
N GLN A 173 -3.02 -5.77 -4.29
CA GLN A 173 -4.04 -6.47 -5.08
C GLN A 173 -5.40 -5.80 -5.02
N SER A 174 -5.66 -4.98 -4.02
CA SER A 174 -6.97 -4.36 -3.79
C SER A 174 -7.10 -2.94 -4.32
N ALA A 175 -6.00 -2.15 -4.31
CA ALA A 175 -6.03 -0.76 -4.77
C ALA A 175 -6.51 -0.65 -6.21
N GLY A 176 -7.58 0.12 -6.43
CA GLY A 176 -8.24 0.28 -7.73
C GLY A 176 -9.19 -0.86 -8.12
N SER A 177 -9.28 -1.94 -7.30
CA SER A 177 -10.17 -3.10 -7.55
C SER A 177 -11.24 -3.25 -6.48
N LEU A 178 -10.93 -2.88 -5.24
CA LEU A 178 -11.87 -2.86 -4.12
C LEU A 178 -11.95 -1.45 -3.53
N PRO A 179 -13.08 -1.06 -2.94
CA PRO A 179 -13.17 0.17 -2.17
C PRO A 179 -12.20 0.12 -0.98
N ILE A 180 -11.48 1.22 -0.76
CA ILE A 180 -10.59 1.40 0.39
C ILE A 180 -10.85 2.79 0.94
N ASP A 181 -11.32 2.88 2.17
CA ASP A 181 -11.46 4.14 2.91
C ASP A 181 -10.31 4.27 3.91
N PHE A 182 -9.30 5.03 3.53
CA PHE A 182 -8.12 5.24 4.35
C PHE A 182 -8.45 5.93 5.68
N SER A 183 -9.36 6.90 5.67
CA SER A 183 -9.77 7.60 6.90
C SER A 183 -10.48 6.69 7.88
N ALA A 184 -11.37 5.82 7.40
CA ALA A 184 -12.08 4.87 8.26
C ALA A 184 -11.16 3.77 8.81
N LEU A 185 -10.22 3.29 7.99
CA LEU A 185 -9.21 2.31 8.40
C LEU A 185 -8.18 2.91 9.35
N ALA A 186 -7.81 4.18 9.15
CA ALA A 186 -6.79 4.91 9.90
C ALA A 186 -5.48 4.10 10.09
N PRO A 187 -4.89 3.53 9.04
CA PRO A 187 -3.62 2.83 9.16
C PRO A 187 -2.48 3.84 9.30
N ALA A 188 -1.35 3.41 9.87
CA ALA A 188 -0.12 4.20 9.84
C ALA A 188 0.40 4.36 8.40
N PHE A 189 0.32 3.27 7.60
CA PHE A 189 0.70 3.27 6.19
C PHE A 189 -0.17 2.33 5.37
N LEU A 190 -0.41 2.73 4.11
CA LEU A 190 -1.01 1.85 3.11
C LEU A 190 -0.22 1.98 1.81
N ALA A 191 0.32 0.84 1.31
CA ALA A 191 1.19 0.80 0.14
C ALA A 191 0.53 0.08 -1.03
N MET A 192 0.76 0.60 -2.25
CA MET A 192 0.24 0.01 -3.48
C MET A 192 1.13 0.28 -4.69
N PRO A 193 1.16 -0.61 -5.70
CA PRO A 193 1.82 -0.35 -6.96
C PRO A 193 0.89 0.40 -7.92
N GLY A 194 1.44 1.24 -8.79
CA GLY A 194 0.65 1.90 -9.82
C GLY A 194 0.24 0.98 -10.99
N HIS A 195 0.99 -0.09 -11.23
CA HIS A 195 0.89 -0.89 -12.46
C HIS A 195 -0.13 -2.05 -12.41
N LYS A 196 -0.86 -2.22 -11.30
CA LYS A 196 -1.94 -3.21 -11.14
C LYS A 196 -3.31 -2.54 -11.29
N GLY A 197 -4.17 -2.58 -10.30
CA GLY A 197 -5.53 -2.04 -10.37
C GLY A 197 -5.64 -0.54 -10.67
N LEU A 198 -4.57 0.23 -10.46
CA LEU A 198 -4.52 1.65 -10.86
C LEU A 198 -4.15 1.88 -12.33
N TYR A 199 -3.87 0.84 -13.10
CA TYR A 199 -3.56 0.88 -14.53
C TYR A 199 -2.37 1.76 -14.95
N GLY A 200 -1.54 2.19 -14.00
CA GLY A 200 -0.33 2.99 -14.27
C GLY A 200 0.80 2.16 -14.89
N PRO A 201 1.89 2.81 -15.32
CA PRO A 201 3.08 2.12 -15.80
C PRO A 201 3.81 1.38 -14.67
N GLN A 202 4.63 0.38 -15.03
CA GLN A 202 5.61 -0.18 -14.10
C GLN A 202 6.62 0.90 -13.69
N GLY A 203 7.22 0.75 -12.51
CA GLY A 203 8.10 1.77 -11.94
C GLY A 203 7.35 2.87 -11.18
N THR A 204 6.06 2.70 -10.92
CA THR A 204 5.23 3.62 -10.13
C THR A 204 4.56 2.92 -8.96
N GLY A 205 4.41 3.63 -7.85
CA GLY A 205 3.70 3.19 -6.66
C GLY A 205 3.29 4.38 -5.80
N VAL A 206 2.44 4.11 -4.84
CA VAL A 206 1.93 5.09 -3.88
C VAL A 206 2.04 4.52 -2.48
N LEU A 207 2.46 5.36 -1.55
CA LEU A 207 2.39 5.16 -0.11
C LEU A 207 1.50 6.24 0.48
N LEU A 208 0.41 5.83 1.12
CA LEU A 208 -0.44 6.71 1.92
C LEU A 208 0.06 6.68 3.36
N CYS A 209 0.21 7.86 3.95
CA CYS A 209 0.75 8.03 5.29
C CYS A 209 -0.33 8.50 6.23
N GLY A 210 -0.54 7.82 7.36
CA GLY A 210 -1.41 8.27 8.44
C GLY A 210 -0.86 9.53 9.10
N ALA A 211 -1.73 10.28 9.78
CA ALA A 211 -1.28 11.30 10.71
C ALA A 211 -0.60 10.59 11.90
N GLY A 212 0.68 10.94 12.16
CA GLY A 212 1.46 10.39 13.27
C GLY A 212 0.90 10.78 14.62
#